data_5a45d3cbe1768682d62bfb088cc0af6c
#
_entry.id   5a45d3cbe1768682d62bfb088cc0af6c
#
_cell.length_a   1.000
_cell.length_b   1.000
_cell.length_c   1.000
_cell.angle_alpha   90.00
_cell.angle_beta   90.00
_cell.angle_gamma   90.00
#
_symmetry.space_group_name_H-M   'P 1'
#
loop_
_entity.id
_entity.type
_entity.pdbx_description
1 polymer ?
#
loop_
_entity_poly.entity_id
_entity_poly.type
_entity_poly.pdbx_seq_one_letter_code
_entity_poly.pdbx_strand_id
1 'polypeptide(L)'
;MSARPLYVQLADTVERKIASGELAPDRPIPSENHLADEYGVARLTARRATQELRERGLVVTVRGKGSFVVEQPPIQASAEGDALTEE
;
A
#
# COMPACT_ATOMS: atom_id res chain seq x y z
N MET A 1 -16.10 -2.26 -17.47
CA MET A 1 -16.44 -1.58 -16.36
C MET A 1 -15.97 -2.26 -15.13
N SER A 2 -15.49 -1.53 -14.21
CA SER A 2 -14.92 -2.09 -13.02
C SER A 2 -15.96 -2.33 -11.96
N ALA A 3 -15.94 -3.50 -11.37
CA ALA A 3 -16.80 -3.78 -10.23
C ALA A 3 -16.00 -3.72 -8.94
N ARG A 4 -14.79 -3.23 -9.00
CA ARG A 4 -13.94 -3.22 -7.81
C ARG A 4 -14.35 -2.10 -6.87
N PRO A 5 -14.38 -2.37 -5.57
CA PRO A 5 -14.70 -1.33 -4.60
C PRO A 5 -13.72 -0.16 -4.70
N LEU A 6 -14.19 1.01 -4.34
CA LEU A 6 -13.37 2.21 -4.45
C LEU A 6 -12.11 2.10 -3.59
N TYR A 7 -12.20 1.51 -2.41
CA TYR A 7 -11.03 1.40 -1.55
C TYR A 7 -9.96 0.48 -2.18
N VAL A 8 -10.38 -0.51 -2.94
CA VAL A 8 -9.41 -1.37 -3.63
C VAL A 8 -8.73 -0.61 -4.74
N GLN A 9 -9.49 0.21 -5.48
CA GLN A 9 -8.89 1.02 -6.53
C GLN A 9 -7.89 2.01 -5.95
N LEU A 10 -8.21 2.59 -4.81
CA LEU A 10 -7.28 3.52 -4.17
C LEU A 10 -6.03 2.76 -3.71
N ALA A 11 -6.20 1.58 -3.12
CA ALA A 11 -5.05 0.78 -2.72
C ALA A 11 -4.18 0.43 -3.93
N ASP A 12 -4.79 0.10 -5.05
CA ASP A 12 -4.03 -0.19 -6.27
C ASP A 12 -3.21 1.02 -6.70
N THR A 13 -3.80 2.21 -6.60
CA THR A 13 -3.10 3.43 -6.99
C THR A 13 -1.88 3.66 -6.09
N VAL A 14 -2.05 3.50 -4.79
CA VAL A 14 -0.95 3.67 -3.86
C VAL A 14 0.10 2.59 -4.09
N GLU A 15 -0.33 1.37 -4.34
CA GLU A 15 0.62 0.29 -4.62
C GLU A 15 1.50 0.62 -5.83
N ARG A 16 0.92 1.21 -6.87
CA ARG A 16 1.70 1.60 -8.03
C ARG A 16 2.74 2.65 -7.69
N LYS A 17 2.41 3.56 -6.78
CA LYS A 17 3.38 4.57 -6.35
C LYS A 17 4.50 3.95 -5.54
N ILE A 18 4.20 2.92 -4.77
CA ILE A 18 5.23 2.19 -4.04
C ILE A 18 6.12 1.44 -5.02
N ALA A 19 5.53 0.78 -6.00
CA ALA A 19 6.29 0.00 -6.96
C ALA A 19 7.19 0.87 -7.82
N SER A 20 6.75 2.09 -8.11
CA SER A 20 7.54 3.00 -8.95
C SER A 20 8.65 3.71 -8.17
N GLY A 21 8.65 3.59 -6.86
CA GLY A 21 9.62 4.29 -6.04
C GLY A 21 9.20 5.68 -5.61
N GLU A 22 8.04 6.14 -6.08
CA GLU A 22 7.55 7.45 -5.68
C GLU A 22 7.32 7.49 -4.18
N LEU A 23 6.81 6.39 -3.61
CA LEU A 23 6.71 6.23 -2.17
C LEU A 23 7.79 5.23 -1.78
N ALA A 24 8.88 5.74 -1.28
CA ALA A 24 10.08 4.92 -1.03
C ALA A 24 9.92 4.05 0.20
N PRO A 25 10.69 2.95 0.28
CA PRO A 25 10.68 2.11 1.48
C PRO A 25 11.05 2.90 2.73
N ASP A 26 10.48 2.48 3.85
CA ASP A 26 10.70 3.11 5.16
C ASP A 26 10.16 4.52 5.28
N ARG A 27 9.46 5.00 4.26
CA ARG A 27 8.87 6.33 4.32
C ARG A 27 7.39 6.20 4.65
N PRO A 28 6.82 7.20 5.32
CA PRO A 28 5.39 7.13 5.61
C PRO A 28 4.57 7.31 4.36
N ILE A 29 3.44 6.62 4.30
CA ILE A 29 2.48 6.90 3.25
C ILE A 29 1.62 8.07 3.71
N PRO A 30 0.91 8.72 2.78
CA PRO A 30 0.03 9.82 3.18
C PRO A 30 -0.99 9.36 4.20
N SER A 31 -1.36 10.26 5.10
CA SER A 31 -2.37 9.96 6.11
C SER A 31 -3.73 9.72 5.46
N GLU A 32 -4.64 9.13 6.23
CA GLU A 32 -6.00 8.90 5.75
C GLU A 32 -6.67 10.20 5.33
N ASN A 33 -6.47 11.26 6.11
CA ASN A 33 -7.04 12.56 5.76
C ASN A 33 -6.47 13.08 4.45
N HIS A 34 -5.17 12.94 4.28
CA HIS A 34 -4.52 13.41 3.06
C HIS A 34 -4.98 12.61 1.86
N LEU A 35 -5.10 11.29 2.00
CA LEU A 35 -5.58 10.45 0.91
C LEU A 35 -7.02 10.81 0.56
N ALA A 36 -7.85 11.04 1.56
CA ALA A 36 -9.23 11.42 1.32
C ALA A 36 -9.32 12.72 0.53
N ASP A 37 -8.51 13.70 0.93
CA ASP A 37 -8.50 14.98 0.23
C ASP A 37 -7.94 14.86 -1.17
N GLU A 38 -6.84 14.17 -1.30
CA GLU A 38 -6.15 14.10 -2.59
C GLU A 38 -6.97 13.37 -3.64
N TYR A 39 -7.63 12.30 -3.25
CA TYR A 39 -8.38 11.48 -4.19
C TYR A 39 -9.89 11.72 -4.17
N GLY A 40 -10.34 12.64 -3.33
CA GLY A 40 -11.75 12.99 -3.30
C GLY A 40 -12.64 11.87 -2.80
N VAL A 41 -12.18 11.11 -1.81
CA VAL A 41 -12.97 10.00 -1.27
C VAL A 41 -13.23 10.24 0.21
N ALA A 42 -14.18 9.48 0.77
CA ALA A 42 -14.48 9.56 2.19
C ALA A 42 -13.31 9.05 3.00
N ARG A 43 -13.14 9.58 4.22
CA ARG A 43 -12.09 9.13 5.10
C ARG A 43 -12.15 7.65 5.39
N LEU A 44 -13.36 7.11 5.51
CA LEU A 44 -13.50 5.67 5.74
C LEU A 44 -12.96 4.86 4.56
N THR A 45 -13.17 5.35 3.34
CA THR A 45 -12.61 4.70 2.16
C THR A 45 -11.09 4.73 2.21
N ALA A 46 -10.52 5.86 2.59
CA ALA A 46 -9.06 5.97 2.72
C ALA A 46 -8.53 5.02 3.79
N ARG A 47 -9.25 4.91 4.90
CA ARG A 47 -8.85 3.98 5.96
C ARG A 47 -8.87 2.55 5.47
N ARG A 48 -9.93 2.17 4.74
CA ARG A 48 -10.01 0.81 4.23
C ARG A 48 -8.93 0.53 3.20
N ALA A 49 -8.57 1.53 2.39
CA ALA A 49 -7.49 1.37 1.44
C ALA A 49 -6.16 1.12 2.17
N THR A 50 -5.91 1.86 3.24
CA THR A 50 -4.71 1.66 4.02
C THR A 50 -4.69 0.27 4.63
N GLN A 51 -5.83 -0.19 5.13
CA GLN A 51 -5.93 -1.53 5.68
C GLN A 51 -5.66 -2.59 4.61
N GLU A 52 -6.19 -2.37 3.41
CA GLU A 52 -5.93 -3.27 2.29
C GLU A 52 -4.44 -3.33 1.97
N LEU A 53 -3.76 -2.20 2.02
CA LEU A 53 -2.31 -2.19 1.77
C LEU A 53 -1.55 -2.96 2.83
N ARG A 54 -2.00 -2.89 4.09
CA ARG A 54 -1.38 -3.70 5.14
C ARG A 54 -1.59 -5.17 4.87
N GLU A 55 -2.78 -5.55 4.44
CA GLU A 55 -3.08 -6.96 4.16
C GLU A 55 -2.29 -7.47 2.98
N ARG A 56 -1.95 -6.60 2.05
CA ARG A 56 -1.09 -6.96 0.92
C ARG A 56 0.37 -7.04 1.32
N GLY A 57 0.72 -6.62 2.54
CA GLY A 57 2.10 -6.63 2.99
C GLY A 57 2.93 -5.50 2.47
N LEU A 58 2.28 -4.44 1.97
CA LEU A 58 3.00 -3.32 1.38
C LEU A 58 3.29 -2.20 2.36
N VAL A 59 2.51 -2.10 3.42
CA VAL A 59 2.74 -1.11 4.46
C VAL A 59 2.57 -1.75 5.82
N VAL A 60 3.18 -1.12 6.81
CA VAL A 60 3.06 -1.52 8.21
C VAL A 60 2.66 -0.29 9.00
N THR A 61 1.75 -0.46 9.96
CA THR A 61 1.32 0.65 10.81
C THR A 61 2.06 0.58 12.12
N VAL A 62 2.67 1.71 12.50
CA VAL A 62 3.37 1.83 13.77
C VAL A 62 2.53 2.74 14.66
N ARG A 63 2.09 2.21 15.79
CA ARG A 63 1.20 2.94 16.67
C ARG A 63 1.81 4.27 17.05
N GLY A 64 1.02 5.33 16.92
CA GLY A 64 1.47 6.67 17.27
C GLY A 64 2.35 7.33 16.24
N LYS A 65 2.73 6.64 15.19
CA LYS A 65 3.63 7.22 14.18
C LYS A 65 3.07 7.21 12.77
N GLY A 66 2.16 6.30 12.47
CA GLY A 66 1.55 6.25 11.15
C GLY A 66 1.87 4.97 10.42
N SER A 67 1.62 4.97 9.12
CA SER A 67 1.85 3.80 8.28
C SER A 67 3.03 4.07 7.36
N PHE A 68 3.88 3.08 7.22
CA PHE A 68 5.13 3.21 6.49
C PHE A 68 5.24 2.13 5.43
N VAL A 69 5.91 2.44 4.34
CA VAL A 69 6.16 1.48 3.27
C VAL A 69 7.11 0.39 3.78
N VAL A 70 6.75 -0.86 3.54
CA VAL A 70 7.59 -1.98 3.93
C VAL A 70 8.86 -1.95 3.10
N GLU A 71 9.97 -2.23 3.74
CA GLU A 71 11.26 -2.11 3.10
C GLU A 71 11.41 -3.08 1.94
N GLN A 72 10.84 -4.29 2.09
CA GLN A 72 10.98 -5.28 1.05
C GLN A 72 9.62 -5.63 0.53
N PRO A 73 9.23 -5.12 -0.64
CA PRO A 73 7.93 -5.43 -1.20
C PRO A 73 7.79 -6.93 -1.43
N PRO A 74 6.62 -7.49 -1.11
CA PRO A 74 6.41 -8.92 -1.26
C PRO A 74 6.60 -9.44 -2.67
N ILE A 75 6.27 -8.63 -3.63
CA ILE A 75 6.40 -9.06 -5.02
C ILE A 75 7.81 -9.42 -5.35
N GLN A 76 8.75 -8.65 -4.88
CA GLN A 76 10.11 -8.96 -5.15
C GLN A 76 10.55 -10.19 -4.46
N ALA A 77 10.13 -10.36 -3.22
CA ALA A 77 10.51 -11.51 -2.47
C ALA A 77 10.00 -12.77 -3.13
N SER A 78 8.78 -12.70 -3.64
CA SER A 78 8.23 -13.90 -4.18
C SER A 78 8.84 -14.27 -5.50
N ALA A 79 9.22 -13.31 -6.21
CA ALA A 79 9.71 -13.59 -7.52
C ALA A 79 10.88 -14.46 -7.46
N GLU A 80 11.50 -14.36 -6.54
CA GLU A 80 12.56 -15.12 -6.62
C GLU A 80 12.60 -16.11 -5.82
N GLY A 81 12.19 -15.84 -5.20
CA GLY A 81 12.39 -16.70 -4.37
C GLY A 81 12.38 -17.99 -4.52
N ASP A 82 12.23 -17.59 -4.87
CA ASP A 82 12.28 -18.45 -4.91
C ASP A 82 12.52 -19.22 -5.29
N ALA A 83 12.21 -18.93 -5.56
CA ALA A 83 12.50 -19.72 -6.14
C ALA A 83 13.63 -20.35 -5.99
N LEU A 84 13.99 -20.01 -5.79
CA LEU A 84 14.94 -20.47 -5.72
C LEU A 84 15.30 -21.41 -5.13
N THR A 85 14.93 -21.36 -5.00
CA THR A 85 15.20 -22.03 -4.69
C THR A 85 15.53 -23.00 -4.62
N GLU A 86 15.52 -23.02 -4.71
CA GLU A 86 15.81 -23.79 -4.88
C GLU A 86 16.19 -24.61 -4.91
N GLU A 87 16.33 -24.64 -4.84
CA GLU A 87 16.67 -25.37 -5.12
C GLU A 87 16.89 -25.99 -5.22
#